data_6660e7ec31192968f5944832b419b978
#
_entry.id   6660e7ec31192968f5944832b419b978
#
_cell.length_a   1.000
_cell.length_b   1.000
_cell.length_c   1.000
_cell.angle_alpha   90.00
_cell.angle_beta   90.00
_cell.angle_gamma   90.00
#
_symmetry.space_group_name_H-M   'P 1'
#
loop_
_entity.id
_entity.type
_entity.pdbx_description
1 polymer ?
#
loop_
_entity_poly.entity_id
_entity_poly.type
_entity_poly.pdbx_seq_one_letter_code
_entity_poly.pdbx_strand_id
1 'polypeptide(L)'
;MAHVIPVGIAGFGRYVPEKRLTNFDLEKLVDTSDEWIVQRTGIRERRIAAPEQVTSSLAIEAARQALADANMSAEELDLVICATVTGDQPFPATACRIGLDLGATKAGGFDVAAACSGFVFASQVAAGLIGSGQFRNVLVVGAEVLSRILDYSDRNTCVLFGDGSGAAVFTSLERAGRAEFLGGSISMEGGAENVLAQPGGGSRHPASHDSVDQRLHFMKMGGTKVFRFAVRVFAELVKGVIDKYGRDQIGVIIPHQVNQRIIEAAMEQLDMPMDSVFSNIDRYGNTSAASVPIALREAYDAGRLQKGKLVVMPAFGAGMAWGHLLLRW
;
A
#
# COMPACT_ATOMS: atom_id res chain seq x y z
N MET A 1 22.41 -7.22 26.05
CA MET A 1 21.63 -6.87 24.81
C MET A 1 20.18 -6.94 25.20
N ALA A 2 19.38 -5.91 24.84
CA ALA A 2 17.94 -5.98 25.06
C ALA A 2 17.39 -7.17 24.27
N HIS A 3 16.52 -7.95 24.89
CA HIS A 3 15.88 -9.09 24.23
C HIS A 3 14.88 -8.54 23.21
N VAL A 4 15.13 -8.74 21.91
CA VAL A 4 14.20 -8.34 20.84
C VAL A 4 13.14 -9.42 20.70
N ILE A 5 11.86 -9.02 20.81
CA ILE A 5 10.73 -9.93 20.63
C ILE A 5 10.58 -10.24 19.13
N PRO A 6 10.64 -11.53 18.71
CA PRO A 6 10.31 -11.88 17.32
C PRO A 6 8.87 -11.49 16.99
N VAL A 7 8.66 -10.91 15.80
CA VAL A 7 7.37 -10.39 15.36
C VAL A 7 6.81 -11.27 14.25
N GLY A 8 5.50 -11.45 14.24
CA GLY A 8 4.77 -12.11 13.17
C GLY A 8 3.50 -11.37 12.81
N ILE A 9 2.85 -11.80 11.72
CA ILE A 9 1.57 -11.27 11.29
C ILE A 9 0.49 -12.33 11.54
N ALA A 10 -0.41 -12.04 12.47
CA ALA A 10 -1.45 -12.96 12.89
C ALA A 10 -2.63 -13.01 11.91
N GLY A 11 -2.98 -11.90 11.27
CA GLY A 11 -4.12 -11.84 10.38
C GLY A 11 -4.00 -10.80 9.28
N PHE A 12 -4.71 -11.05 8.17
CA PHE A 12 -4.76 -10.20 6.99
C PHE A 12 -6.21 -9.92 6.60
N GLY A 13 -6.47 -8.70 6.12
CA GLY A 13 -7.76 -8.31 5.59
C GLY A 13 -7.63 -7.39 4.40
N ARG A 14 -8.66 -7.32 3.58
CA ARG A 14 -8.77 -6.38 2.47
C ARG A 14 -10.19 -5.94 2.25
N TYR A 15 -10.35 -4.76 1.70
CA TYR A 15 -11.63 -4.28 1.21
C TYR A 15 -11.42 -3.44 -0.05
N VAL A 16 -12.27 -3.65 -1.04
CA VAL A 16 -12.32 -2.84 -2.26
C VAL A 16 -13.77 -2.44 -2.53
N PRO A 17 -14.04 -1.20 -2.96
CA PRO A 17 -15.40 -0.77 -3.29
C PRO A 17 -16.06 -1.64 -4.34
N GLU A 18 -17.38 -1.72 -4.33
CA GLU A 18 -18.14 -2.53 -5.30
C GLU A 18 -18.12 -1.93 -6.71
N LYS A 19 -18.18 -0.59 -6.80
CA LYS A 19 -18.23 0.10 -8.08
C LYS A 19 -16.94 -0.11 -8.86
N ARG A 20 -17.07 -0.65 -10.06
CA ARG A 20 -16.00 -0.79 -11.05
C ARG A 20 -16.03 0.39 -12.01
N LEU A 21 -14.88 0.95 -12.31
CA LEU A 21 -14.65 1.90 -13.39
C LEU A 21 -13.74 1.18 -14.40
N THR A 22 -14.32 0.79 -15.52
CA THR A 22 -13.60 0.09 -16.60
C THR A 22 -12.86 1.08 -17.51
N ASN A 23 -11.96 0.56 -18.35
CA ASN A 23 -11.30 1.39 -19.35
C ASN A 23 -12.32 1.94 -20.36
N PHE A 24 -13.35 1.18 -20.73
CA PHE A 24 -14.46 1.65 -21.61
C PHE A 24 -15.27 2.80 -20.98
N ASP A 25 -15.36 2.87 -19.65
CA ASP A 25 -15.99 4.01 -18.99
C ASP A 25 -15.09 5.25 -19.03
N LEU A 26 -13.77 5.06 -18.95
CA LEU A 26 -12.80 6.15 -19.07
C LEU A 26 -12.72 6.73 -20.49
N GLU A 27 -12.96 5.94 -21.54
CA GLU A 27 -13.05 6.41 -22.92
C GLU A 27 -14.15 7.48 -23.10
N LYS A 28 -15.19 7.45 -22.25
CA LYS A 28 -16.28 8.43 -22.26
C LYS A 28 -15.92 9.75 -21.55
N LEU A 29 -14.84 9.74 -20.74
CA LEU A 29 -14.45 10.87 -19.89
C LEU A 29 -13.21 11.62 -20.42
N VAL A 30 -12.28 10.91 -21.04
CA VAL A 30 -10.98 11.45 -21.47
C VAL A 30 -10.52 10.75 -22.76
N ASP A 31 -9.72 11.43 -23.57
CA ASP A 31 -9.16 10.89 -24.82
C ASP A 31 -8.18 9.72 -24.54
N THR A 32 -8.71 8.49 -24.55
CA THR A 32 -8.00 7.25 -24.28
C THR A 32 -8.69 6.05 -24.94
N SER A 33 -8.11 4.84 -24.84
CA SER A 33 -8.77 3.57 -25.21
C SER A 33 -8.37 2.46 -24.26
N ASP A 34 -9.21 1.40 -24.18
CA ASP A 34 -8.90 0.19 -23.41
C ASP A 34 -7.54 -0.39 -23.84
N GLU A 35 -7.32 -0.55 -25.14
CA GLU A 35 -6.06 -1.05 -25.69
C GLU A 35 -4.86 -0.20 -25.24
N TRP A 36 -4.96 1.13 -25.32
CA TRP A 36 -3.90 2.04 -24.91
C TRP A 36 -3.58 1.91 -23.42
N ILE A 37 -4.62 1.83 -22.56
CA ILE A 37 -4.45 1.70 -21.11
C ILE A 37 -3.80 0.35 -20.78
N VAL A 38 -4.33 -0.77 -21.31
CA VAL A 38 -3.83 -2.12 -21.06
C VAL A 38 -2.37 -2.27 -21.50
N GLN A 39 -2.03 -1.84 -22.72
CA GLN A 39 -0.65 -1.91 -23.22
C GLN A 39 0.35 -1.13 -22.38
N ARG A 40 -0.08 -0.02 -21.77
CA ARG A 40 0.81 0.86 -21.00
C ARG A 40 0.89 0.52 -19.53
N THR A 41 -0.15 -0.09 -18.97
CA THR A 41 -0.30 -0.22 -17.52
C THR A 41 -0.63 -1.63 -17.05
N GLY A 42 -1.23 -2.45 -17.89
CA GLY A 42 -1.83 -3.74 -17.53
C GLY A 42 -3.23 -3.61 -16.88
N ILE A 43 -3.72 -2.38 -16.61
CA ILE A 43 -4.96 -2.14 -15.88
C ILE A 43 -6.16 -2.31 -16.81
N ARG A 44 -7.17 -3.09 -16.39
CA ARG A 44 -8.44 -3.27 -17.10
C ARG A 44 -9.59 -2.55 -16.41
N GLU A 45 -9.58 -2.54 -15.09
CA GLU A 45 -10.56 -1.85 -14.25
C GLU A 45 -9.93 -1.35 -12.94
N ARG A 46 -10.62 -0.45 -12.26
CA ARG A 46 -10.31 -0.01 -10.90
C ARG A 46 -11.59 0.12 -10.10
N ARG A 47 -11.43 0.17 -8.77
CA ARG A 47 -12.54 0.32 -7.85
C ARG A 47 -12.66 1.78 -7.44
N ILE A 48 -13.88 2.25 -7.29
CA ILE A 48 -14.19 3.64 -6.94
C ILE A 48 -15.13 3.64 -5.74
N ALA A 49 -14.75 4.33 -4.70
CA ALA A 49 -15.54 4.50 -3.49
C ALA A 49 -16.89 5.20 -3.80
N ALA A 50 -17.96 4.74 -3.17
CA ALA A 50 -19.24 5.41 -3.23
C ALA A 50 -19.17 6.82 -2.59
N PRO A 51 -20.07 7.73 -2.90
CA PRO A 51 -20.03 9.10 -2.36
C PRO A 51 -19.95 9.18 -0.84
N GLU A 52 -20.59 8.27 -0.14
CA GLU A 52 -20.61 8.17 1.34
C GLU A 52 -19.41 7.45 1.93
N GLN A 53 -18.67 6.70 1.13
CA GLN A 53 -17.47 5.99 1.59
C GLN A 53 -16.28 6.95 1.68
N VAL A 54 -15.57 6.89 2.78
CA VAL A 54 -14.34 7.63 3.06
C VAL A 54 -13.21 6.66 3.39
N THR A 55 -12.00 7.13 3.50
CA THR A 55 -10.82 6.28 3.74
C THR A 55 -10.95 5.43 4.99
N SER A 56 -11.47 5.99 6.11
CA SER A 56 -11.69 5.22 7.33
C SER A 56 -12.72 4.10 7.13
N SER A 57 -13.78 4.32 6.36
CA SER A 57 -14.81 3.28 6.15
C SER A 57 -14.26 2.08 5.36
N LEU A 58 -13.41 2.30 4.36
CA LEU A 58 -12.73 1.22 3.66
C LEU A 58 -11.75 0.49 4.60
N ALA A 59 -11.01 1.28 5.37
CA ALA A 59 -10.03 0.77 6.34
C ALA A 59 -10.67 -0.14 7.40
N ILE A 60 -11.83 0.24 7.94
CA ILE A 60 -12.56 -0.52 8.96
C ILE A 60 -12.97 -1.90 8.43
N GLU A 61 -13.44 -1.99 7.20
CA GLU A 61 -13.84 -3.29 6.62
C GLU A 61 -12.63 -4.22 6.43
N ALA A 62 -11.49 -3.70 5.96
CA ALA A 62 -10.26 -4.47 5.88
C ALA A 62 -9.74 -4.89 7.28
N ALA A 63 -9.81 -3.98 8.25
CA ALA A 63 -9.39 -4.23 9.62
C ALA A 63 -10.22 -5.30 10.32
N ARG A 64 -11.55 -5.30 10.14
CA ARG A 64 -12.46 -6.34 10.67
C ARG A 64 -12.07 -7.73 10.14
N GLN A 65 -11.76 -7.84 8.86
CA GLN A 65 -11.29 -9.10 8.29
C GLN A 65 -9.94 -9.53 8.87
N ALA A 66 -8.99 -8.58 9.04
CA ALA A 66 -7.69 -8.88 9.60
C ALA A 66 -7.77 -9.34 11.05
N LEU A 67 -8.63 -8.72 11.86
CA LEU A 67 -8.89 -9.12 13.25
C LEU A 67 -9.56 -10.50 13.32
N ALA A 68 -10.54 -10.76 12.46
CA ALA A 68 -11.20 -12.07 12.39
C ALA A 68 -10.22 -13.18 11.98
N ASP A 69 -9.33 -12.92 10.97
CA ASP A 69 -8.29 -13.85 10.54
C ASP A 69 -7.20 -14.08 11.62
N ALA A 70 -6.97 -13.09 12.48
CA ALA A 70 -6.08 -13.17 13.63
C ALA A 70 -6.72 -13.85 14.85
N ASN A 71 -8.03 -14.12 14.83
CA ASN A 71 -8.81 -14.52 15.99
C ASN A 71 -8.58 -13.57 17.20
N MET A 72 -8.65 -12.26 16.94
CA MET A 72 -8.34 -11.20 17.89
C MET A 72 -9.50 -10.19 17.97
N SER A 73 -9.90 -9.78 19.17
CA SER A 73 -10.84 -8.69 19.35
C SER A 73 -10.16 -7.33 19.19
N ALA A 74 -10.92 -6.31 18.80
CA ALA A 74 -10.38 -4.95 18.66
C ALA A 74 -9.88 -4.35 20.00
N GLU A 75 -10.46 -4.78 21.12
CA GLU A 75 -10.08 -4.36 22.47
C GLU A 75 -8.66 -4.81 22.87
N GLU A 76 -8.12 -5.81 22.18
CA GLU A 76 -6.76 -6.31 22.41
C GLU A 76 -5.69 -5.50 21.68
N LEU A 77 -6.09 -4.58 20.80
CA LEU A 77 -5.16 -3.70 20.08
C LEU A 77 -4.59 -2.65 21.03
N ASP A 78 -3.29 -2.47 20.97
CA ASP A 78 -2.57 -1.40 21.67
C ASP A 78 -2.36 -0.17 20.78
N LEU A 79 -2.33 -0.37 19.45
CA LEU A 79 -2.05 0.69 18.48
C LEU A 79 -2.70 0.40 17.12
N VAL A 80 -3.17 1.47 16.48
CA VAL A 80 -3.63 1.49 15.08
C VAL A 80 -2.75 2.45 14.29
N ILE A 81 -2.14 1.98 13.20
CA ILE A 81 -1.36 2.81 12.28
C ILE A 81 -2.04 2.77 10.91
N CYS A 82 -2.46 3.93 10.41
CA CYS A 82 -3.05 4.05 9.08
C CYS A 82 -2.06 4.69 8.11
N ALA A 83 -1.67 3.96 7.08
CA ALA A 83 -0.89 4.49 5.97
C ALA A 83 -1.84 5.04 4.92
N THR A 84 -1.87 6.35 4.76
CA THR A 84 -2.77 7.05 3.82
C THR A 84 -2.24 8.43 3.44
N VAL A 85 -2.57 8.88 2.23
CA VAL A 85 -2.43 10.27 1.77
C VAL A 85 -3.78 10.91 1.43
N THR A 86 -4.85 10.12 1.59
CA THR A 86 -6.24 10.53 1.37
C THR A 86 -7.08 10.36 2.64
N GLY A 87 -6.48 10.68 3.80
CA GLY A 87 -7.19 10.61 5.09
C GLY A 87 -8.51 11.39 5.07
N ASP A 88 -9.44 11.05 5.95
CA ASP A 88 -10.78 11.66 6.00
C ASP A 88 -10.70 13.18 6.14
N GLN A 89 -9.67 13.66 6.83
CA GLN A 89 -9.38 15.08 7.09
C GLN A 89 -7.92 15.25 7.55
N PRO A 90 -7.37 16.48 7.56
CA PRO A 90 -5.98 16.70 7.98
C PRO A 90 -5.71 16.29 9.45
N PHE A 91 -6.66 16.48 10.34
CA PHE A 91 -6.67 16.03 11.74
C PHE A 91 -8.11 16.04 12.30
N PRO A 92 -8.44 15.18 13.29
CA PRO A 92 -7.60 14.14 13.87
C PRO A 92 -7.22 13.06 12.85
N ALA A 93 -6.24 12.21 13.20
CA ALA A 93 -5.76 11.13 12.34
C ALA A 93 -6.90 10.14 11.99
N THR A 94 -6.86 9.60 10.76
CA THR A 94 -7.78 8.56 10.29
C THR A 94 -7.72 7.30 11.16
N ALA A 95 -6.52 6.97 11.67
CA ALA A 95 -6.33 5.86 12.61
C ALA A 95 -7.19 5.99 13.89
N CYS A 96 -7.42 7.21 14.39
CA CYS A 96 -8.28 7.44 15.55
C CYS A 96 -9.73 7.08 15.26
N ARG A 97 -10.21 7.41 14.06
CA ARG A 97 -11.56 7.04 13.62
C ARG A 97 -11.69 5.52 13.44
N ILE A 98 -10.70 4.89 12.82
CA ILE A 98 -10.64 3.43 12.66
C ILE A 98 -10.71 2.74 14.03
N GLY A 99 -9.87 3.17 14.99
CA GLY A 99 -9.86 2.59 16.34
C GLY A 99 -11.20 2.71 17.06
N LEU A 100 -11.82 3.89 16.98
CA LEU A 100 -13.14 4.16 17.59
C LEU A 100 -14.21 3.24 17.01
N ASP A 101 -14.34 3.18 15.69
CA ASP A 101 -15.41 2.42 15.02
C ASP A 101 -15.21 0.89 15.08
N LEU A 102 -13.97 0.43 15.33
CA LEU A 102 -13.67 -0.97 15.65
C LEU A 102 -13.96 -1.33 17.11
N GLY A 103 -14.07 -0.35 18.01
CA GLY A 103 -14.15 -0.57 19.44
C GLY A 103 -12.79 -0.73 20.15
N ALA A 104 -11.69 -0.36 19.50
CA ALA A 104 -10.33 -0.37 20.07
C ALA A 104 -10.09 0.85 20.98
N THR A 105 -10.94 1.02 22.01
CA THR A 105 -11.03 2.24 22.81
C THR A 105 -9.80 2.56 23.67
N LYS A 106 -8.88 1.60 23.82
CA LYS A 106 -7.62 1.76 24.58
C LYS A 106 -6.40 1.92 23.66
N ALA A 107 -6.58 1.70 22.36
CA ALA A 107 -5.49 1.78 21.41
C ALA A 107 -5.09 3.24 21.14
N GLY A 108 -3.79 3.50 21.05
CA GLY A 108 -3.27 4.71 20.40
C GLY A 108 -3.49 4.68 18.90
N GLY A 109 -3.36 5.83 18.22
CA GLY A 109 -3.49 5.85 16.76
C GLY A 109 -2.80 7.03 16.12
N PHE A 110 -2.17 6.80 14.94
CA PHE A 110 -1.60 7.86 14.10
C PHE A 110 -1.54 7.43 12.63
N ASP A 111 -1.47 8.43 11.74
CA ASP A 111 -1.35 8.21 10.31
C ASP A 111 0.10 8.32 9.84
N VAL A 112 0.45 7.57 8.78
CA VAL A 112 1.74 7.63 8.10
C VAL A 112 1.54 8.08 6.66
N ALA A 113 2.09 9.24 6.32
CA ALA A 113 2.04 9.80 4.97
C ALA A 113 3.34 9.50 4.21
N ALA A 114 3.49 8.26 3.71
CA ALA A 114 4.61 7.83 2.86
C ALA A 114 4.13 7.30 1.50
N ALA A 115 3.00 7.81 1.03
CA ALA A 115 2.36 7.47 -0.25
C ALA A 115 2.32 5.94 -0.48
N CYS A 116 2.67 5.49 -1.70
CA CYS A 116 2.59 4.08 -2.07
C CYS A 116 3.51 3.15 -1.24
N SER A 117 4.53 3.68 -0.57
CA SER A 117 5.36 2.92 0.39
C SER A 117 4.82 2.95 1.82
N GLY A 118 3.68 3.61 2.06
CA GLY A 118 3.13 3.87 3.39
C GLY A 118 2.91 2.61 4.22
N PHE A 119 2.35 1.55 3.64
CA PHE A 119 2.16 0.28 4.35
C PHE A 119 3.48 -0.36 4.79
N VAL A 120 4.52 -0.29 3.94
CA VAL A 120 5.87 -0.79 4.29
C VAL A 120 6.45 0.00 5.45
N PHE A 121 6.37 1.33 5.41
CA PHE A 121 6.84 2.20 6.49
C PHE A 121 6.09 1.95 7.81
N ALA A 122 4.77 1.91 7.77
CA ALA A 122 3.93 1.63 8.93
C ALA A 122 4.22 0.26 9.55
N SER A 123 4.44 -0.76 8.71
CA SER A 123 4.77 -2.12 9.15
C SER A 123 6.14 -2.19 9.83
N GLN A 124 7.15 -1.46 9.33
CA GLN A 124 8.46 -1.36 9.98
C GLN A 124 8.35 -0.71 11.36
N VAL A 125 7.54 0.35 11.48
CA VAL A 125 7.26 1.01 12.77
C VAL A 125 6.58 0.03 13.73
N ALA A 126 5.53 -0.64 13.28
CA ALA A 126 4.80 -1.63 14.09
C ALA A 126 5.72 -2.74 14.62
N ALA A 127 6.55 -3.33 13.72
CA ALA A 127 7.49 -4.37 14.09
C ALA A 127 8.55 -3.87 15.08
N GLY A 128 9.06 -2.66 14.93
CA GLY A 128 10.00 -2.04 15.87
C GLY A 128 9.39 -1.84 17.26
N LEU A 129 8.15 -1.35 17.33
CA LEU A 129 7.43 -1.12 18.58
C LEU A 129 7.09 -2.43 19.32
N ILE A 130 6.72 -3.48 18.61
CA ILE A 130 6.50 -4.82 19.19
C ILE A 130 7.84 -5.44 19.60
N GLY A 131 8.84 -5.38 18.71
CA GLY A 131 10.16 -5.92 18.97
C GLY A 131 10.85 -5.34 20.21
N SER A 132 10.58 -4.05 20.51
CA SER A 132 11.06 -3.37 21.73
C SER A 132 10.23 -3.67 23.00
N GLY A 133 9.07 -4.35 22.87
CA GLY A 133 8.17 -4.64 23.97
C GLY A 133 7.27 -3.47 24.40
N GLN A 134 7.24 -2.34 23.64
CA GLN A 134 6.38 -1.22 23.98
C GLN A 134 4.91 -1.48 23.68
N PHE A 135 4.62 -2.22 22.62
CA PHE A 135 3.28 -2.64 22.23
C PHE A 135 3.26 -4.15 21.98
N ARG A 136 2.09 -4.76 22.10
CA ARG A 136 1.90 -6.20 21.87
C ARG A 136 1.17 -6.50 20.58
N ASN A 137 0.10 -5.74 20.30
CA ASN A 137 -0.76 -5.96 19.15
C ASN A 137 -0.96 -4.64 18.41
N VAL A 138 -0.52 -4.59 17.17
CA VAL A 138 -0.59 -3.39 16.33
C VAL A 138 -1.36 -3.72 15.05
N LEU A 139 -2.42 -2.98 14.79
CA LEU A 139 -3.12 -3.01 13.52
C LEU A 139 -2.45 -2.02 12.57
N VAL A 140 -1.98 -2.50 11.41
CA VAL A 140 -1.47 -1.67 10.32
C VAL A 140 -2.46 -1.74 9.16
N VAL A 141 -2.90 -0.57 8.70
CA VAL A 141 -3.84 -0.45 7.58
C VAL A 141 -3.22 0.43 6.51
N GLY A 142 -3.28 0.00 5.25
CA GLY A 142 -3.08 0.85 4.09
C GLY A 142 -4.44 1.13 3.46
N ALA A 143 -4.86 2.39 3.35
CA ALA A 143 -6.19 2.73 2.86
C ALA A 143 -6.17 4.03 2.07
N GLU A 144 -6.85 4.02 0.90
CA GLU A 144 -6.89 5.20 0.03
C GLU A 144 -8.24 5.35 -0.68
N VAL A 145 -8.67 6.59 -0.84
CA VAL A 145 -9.74 7.03 -1.75
C VAL A 145 -9.14 8.03 -2.74
N LEU A 146 -8.26 7.51 -3.62
CA LEU A 146 -7.51 8.34 -4.60
C LEU A 146 -8.43 8.99 -5.63
N SER A 147 -9.57 8.38 -5.93
CA SER A 147 -10.56 8.92 -6.86
C SER A 147 -11.00 10.35 -6.52
N ARG A 148 -10.86 10.78 -5.26
CA ARG A 148 -11.22 12.13 -4.79
C ARG A 148 -10.20 13.20 -5.14
N ILE A 149 -8.96 12.80 -5.44
CA ILE A 149 -7.86 13.71 -5.77
C ILE A 149 -7.36 13.55 -7.21
N LEU A 150 -8.09 12.78 -8.05
CA LEU A 150 -7.78 12.62 -9.46
C LEU A 150 -8.50 13.67 -10.31
N ASP A 151 -7.77 14.22 -11.26
CA ASP A 151 -8.32 15.02 -12.34
C ASP A 151 -8.75 14.12 -13.50
N TYR A 152 -10.04 13.86 -13.65
CA TYR A 152 -10.57 13.02 -14.73
C TYR A 152 -10.49 13.67 -16.12
N SER A 153 -9.92 14.87 -16.24
CA SER A 153 -9.51 15.46 -17.52
C SER A 153 -8.04 15.21 -17.87
N ASP A 154 -7.23 14.66 -16.92
CA ASP A 154 -5.83 14.30 -17.14
C ASP A 154 -5.67 12.79 -17.29
N ARG A 155 -5.58 12.30 -18.54
CA ARG A 155 -5.41 10.87 -18.82
C ARG A 155 -4.10 10.27 -18.30
N ASN A 156 -3.10 11.09 -17.92
CA ASN A 156 -1.85 10.58 -17.40
C ASN A 156 -1.98 10.05 -15.97
N THR A 157 -3.00 10.50 -15.24
CA THR A 157 -3.25 10.11 -13.86
C THR A 157 -4.55 9.33 -13.70
N CYS A 158 -5.66 9.75 -14.27
CA CYS A 158 -6.99 9.17 -14.01
C CYS A 158 -7.12 7.70 -14.44
N VAL A 159 -6.30 7.24 -15.39
CA VAL A 159 -6.31 5.84 -15.86
C VAL A 159 -5.57 4.87 -14.94
N LEU A 160 -4.83 5.37 -13.95
CA LEU A 160 -3.93 4.53 -13.16
C LEU A 160 -4.52 4.11 -11.81
N PHE A 161 -5.12 5.04 -11.10
CA PHE A 161 -5.41 4.90 -9.68
C PHE A 161 -6.81 4.38 -9.39
N GLY A 162 -6.93 3.64 -8.29
CA GLY A 162 -8.19 3.16 -7.74
C GLY A 162 -8.22 3.26 -6.23
N ASP A 163 -9.36 2.94 -5.64
CA ASP A 163 -9.63 3.01 -4.21
C ASP A 163 -9.62 1.63 -3.58
N GLY A 164 -9.18 1.55 -2.32
CA GLY A 164 -9.18 0.30 -1.59
C GLY A 164 -8.46 0.38 -0.25
N SER A 165 -8.52 -0.70 0.48
CA SER A 165 -7.84 -0.86 1.76
C SER A 165 -7.35 -2.30 1.96
N GLY A 166 -6.22 -2.44 2.64
CA GLY A 166 -5.75 -3.70 3.16
C GLY A 166 -5.17 -3.53 4.55
N ALA A 167 -5.24 -4.56 5.37
CA ALA A 167 -4.86 -4.51 6.77
C ALA A 167 -4.08 -5.74 7.19
N ALA A 168 -3.21 -5.58 8.19
CA ALA A 168 -2.49 -6.68 8.84
C ALA A 168 -2.40 -6.45 10.35
N VAL A 169 -2.58 -7.52 11.13
CA VAL A 169 -2.41 -7.52 12.59
C VAL A 169 -1.02 -8.05 12.92
N PHE A 170 -0.15 -7.19 13.43
CA PHE A 170 1.18 -7.54 13.91
C PHE A 170 1.14 -7.85 15.40
N THR A 171 1.86 -8.90 15.80
CA THR A 171 2.01 -9.30 17.20
C THR A 171 3.32 -10.08 17.38
N SER A 172 3.58 -10.65 18.59
CA SER A 172 4.72 -11.55 18.74
C SER A 172 4.60 -12.76 17.82
N LEU A 173 5.73 -13.28 17.32
CA LEU A 173 5.73 -14.46 16.44
C LEU A 173 5.09 -15.68 17.12
N GLU A 174 5.29 -15.83 18.44
CA GLU A 174 4.66 -16.88 19.24
C GLU A 174 3.14 -16.84 19.13
N ARG A 175 2.55 -15.64 19.29
CA ARG A 175 1.11 -15.45 19.18
C ARG A 175 0.62 -15.56 17.75
N ALA A 176 1.37 -15.02 16.79
CA ALA A 176 0.99 -15.04 15.37
C ALA A 176 0.99 -16.48 14.81
N GLY A 177 1.92 -17.31 15.23
CA GLY A 177 2.09 -18.69 14.76
C GLY A 177 2.47 -18.81 13.28
N ARG A 178 2.67 -17.69 12.57
CA ARG A 178 2.96 -17.64 11.13
C ARG A 178 3.58 -16.31 10.72
N ALA A 179 4.03 -16.23 9.47
CA ALA A 179 4.48 -15.00 8.82
C ALA A 179 5.52 -14.23 9.65
N GLU A 180 6.63 -14.90 10.00
CA GLU A 180 7.73 -14.28 10.73
C GLU A 180 8.24 -13.05 9.98
N PHE A 181 8.25 -11.91 10.66
CA PHE A 181 8.80 -10.66 10.13
C PHE A 181 10.33 -10.68 10.27
N LEU A 182 11.03 -10.79 9.15
CA LEU A 182 12.49 -10.84 9.11
C LEU A 182 13.13 -9.44 9.00
N GLY A 183 12.33 -8.40 8.85
CA GLY A 183 12.79 -7.03 8.67
C GLY A 183 12.45 -6.47 7.30
N GLY A 184 13.28 -5.53 6.86
CA GLY A 184 13.13 -4.82 5.61
C GLY A 184 13.98 -3.56 5.60
N SER A 185 13.67 -2.64 4.70
CA SER A 185 14.31 -1.33 4.64
C SER A 185 13.28 -0.24 4.38
N ILE A 186 13.60 0.97 4.79
CA ILE A 186 12.94 2.20 4.37
C ILE A 186 14.00 3.23 4.00
N SER A 187 13.75 3.99 2.93
CA SER A 187 14.67 5.00 2.43
C SER A 187 13.92 6.11 1.72
N MET A 188 14.59 7.23 1.50
CA MET A 188 14.05 8.34 0.71
C MET A 188 15.18 9.07 -0.05
N GLU A 189 14.81 9.72 -1.14
CA GLU A 189 15.67 10.60 -1.93
C GLU A 189 14.95 11.94 -2.11
N GLY A 190 15.57 13.03 -1.66
CA GLY A 190 15.04 14.39 -1.83
C GLY A 190 15.21 14.91 -3.25
N GLY A 191 14.60 16.08 -3.54
CA GLY A 191 14.71 16.75 -4.84
C GLY A 191 13.72 16.31 -5.91
N ALA A 192 12.79 15.41 -5.57
CA ALA A 192 11.76 14.89 -6.46
C ALA A 192 10.33 15.18 -5.97
N GLU A 193 10.16 16.14 -5.07
CA GLU A 193 8.90 16.44 -4.36
C GLU A 193 7.75 16.77 -5.31
N ASN A 194 8.06 17.33 -6.49
CA ASN A 194 7.05 17.70 -7.50
C ASN A 194 6.85 16.64 -8.59
N VAL A 195 7.53 15.51 -8.51
CA VAL A 195 7.42 14.44 -9.53
C VAL A 195 6.12 13.68 -9.39
N LEU A 196 5.67 13.47 -8.16
CA LEU A 196 4.36 12.91 -7.83
C LEU A 196 3.88 13.59 -6.53
N ALA A 197 2.87 14.45 -6.63
CA ALA A 197 2.41 15.24 -5.50
C ALA A 197 0.97 15.72 -5.69
N GLN A 198 0.30 16.04 -4.59
CA GLN A 198 -0.87 16.92 -4.53
C GLN A 198 -0.40 18.26 -3.97
N PRO A 199 -0.28 19.31 -4.80
CA PRO A 199 0.36 20.57 -4.37
C PRO A 199 -0.45 21.38 -3.35
N GLY A 200 -1.79 21.34 -3.44
CA GLY A 200 -2.70 22.17 -2.63
C GLY A 200 -3.23 21.46 -1.39
N GLY A 201 -3.73 22.24 -0.45
CA GLY A 201 -4.34 21.79 0.81
C GLY A 201 -3.40 21.74 2.01
N GLY A 202 -2.09 21.90 1.80
CA GLY A 202 -1.09 21.97 2.86
C GLY A 202 -0.69 23.42 3.19
N SER A 203 0.28 23.58 4.10
CA SER A 203 0.77 24.91 4.55
C SER A 203 1.49 25.71 3.45
N ARG A 204 2.02 25.04 2.42
CA ARG A 204 2.67 25.71 1.28
C ARG A 204 1.64 26.37 0.35
N HIS A 205 0.52 25.71 0.12
CA HIS A 205 -0.62 26.20 -0.68
C HIS A 205 -1.91 25.92 0.09
N PRO A 206 -2.26 26.77 1.05
CA PRO A 206 -3.50 26.61 1.81
C PRO A 206 -4.72 26.65 0.89
N ALA A 207 -5.83 26.06 1.34
CA ALA A 207 -7.09 26.08 0.60
C ALA A 207 -7.55 27.54 0.38
N SER A 208 -7.78 27.89 -0.89
CA SER A 208 -8.28 29.20 -1.34
C SER A 208 -8.96 29.04 -2.69
N HIS A 209 -9.72 30.06 -3.12
CA HIS A 209 -10.28 30.07 -4.47
C HIS A 209 -9.17 29.93 -5.53
N ASP A 210 -8.06 30.62 -5.38
CA ASP A 210 -6.92 30.54 -6.29
C ASP A 210 -6.33 29.13 -6.36
N SER A 211 -6.21 28.44 -5.24
CA SER A 211 -5.67 27.06 -5.21
C SER A 211 -6.61 26.06 -5.90
N VAL A 212 -7.93 26.30 -5.83
CA VAL A 212 -8.95 25.50 -6.53
C VAL A 212 -8.93 25.80 -8.02
N ASP A 213 -8.90 27.09 -8.41
CA ASP A 213 -8.88 27.52 -9.82
C ASP A 213 -7.62 27.02 -10.54
N GLN A 214 -6.47 27.01 -9.84
CA GLN A 214 -5.21 26.41 -10.33
C GLN A 214 -5.20 24.88 -10.27
N ARG A 215 -6.28 24.24 -9.80
CA ARG A 215 -6.43 22.78 -9.70
C ARG A 215 -5.33 22.11 -8.88
N LEU A 216 -4.81 22.79 -7.83
CA LEU A 216 -3.73 22.28 -6.98
C LEU A 216 -4.18 21.15 -6.03
N HIS A 217 -5.48 20.99 -5.83
CA HIS A 217 -6.08 19.90 -5.06
C HIS A 217 -6.06 18.56 -5.80
N PHE A 218 -5.68 18.52 -7.08
CA PHE A 218 -5.51 17.29 -7.81
C PHE A 218 -4.06 16.81 -7.82
N MET A 219 -3.90 15.49 -7.87
CA MET A 219 -2.61 14.83 -8.02
C MET A 219 -1.96 15.21 -9.36
N LYS A 220 -0.65 15.47 -9.33
CA LYS A 220 0.21 15.72 -10.50
C LYS A 220 1.31 14.69 -10.55
N MET A 221 1.64 14.18 -11.77
CA MET A 221 2.63 13.13 -11.95
C MET A 221 3.51 13.34 -13.18
N GLY A 222 4.84 13.24 -12.99
CA GLY A 222 5.85 13.19 -14.07
C GLY A 222 6.22 11.75 -14.44
N GLY A 223 5.38 11.07 -15.21
CA GLY A 223 5.39 9.62 -15.42
C GLY A 223 6.73 9.00 -15.84
N THR A 224 7.51 9.63 -16.75
CA THR A 224 8.80 9.07 -17.23
C THR A 224 9.86 8.98 -16.12
N LYS A 225 9.92 9.98 -15.23
CA LYS A 225 10.87 9.98 -14.10
C LYS A 225 10.48 8.91 -13.08
N VAL A 226 9.18 8.80 -12.78
CA VAL A 226 8.64 7.76 -11.89
C VAL A 226 8.97 6.37 -12.41
N PHE A 227 8.79 6.11 -13.71
CA PHE A 227 9.06 4.80 -14.31
C PHE A 227 10.51 4.34 -14.11
N ARG A 228 11.48 5.18 -14.50
CA ARG A 228 12.91 4.83 -14.38
C ARG A 228 13.34 4.59 -12.94
N PHE A 229 12.88 5.44 -12.04
CA PHE A 229 13.12 5.30 -10.61
C PHE A 229 12.55 3.97 -10.08
N ALA A 230 11.31 3.69 -10.40
CA ALA A 230 10.58 2.52 -9.95
C ALA A 230 11.23 1.20 -10.36
N VAL A 231 11.62 1.05 -11.63
CA VAL A 231 12.31 -0.15 -12.15
C VAL A 231 13.63 -0.37 -11.40
N ARG A 232 14.45 0.68 -11.26
CA ARG A 232 15.74 0.60 -10.56
C ARG A 232 15.56 0.17 -9.11
N VAL A 233 14.70 0.86 -8.37
CA VAL A 233 14.51 0.61 -6.94
C VAL A 233 13.90 -0.76 -6.68
N PHE A 234 12.92 -1.18 -7.48
CA PHE A 234 12.38 -2.53 -7.35
C PHE A 234 13.48 -3.59 -7.51
N ALA A 235 14.26 -3.49 -8.58
CA ALA A 235 15.33 -4.45 -8.84
C ALA A 235 16.40 -4.44 -7.72
N GLU A 236 16.82 -3.27 -7.23
CA GLU A 236 17.77 -3.13 -6.12
C GLU A 236 17.26 -3.78 -4.82
N LEU A 237 15.99 -3.54 -4.46
CA LEU A 237 15.39 -4.10 -3.25
C LEU A 237 15.33 -5.63 -3.28
N VAL A 238 14.85 -6.20 -4.40
CA VAL A 238 14.75 -7.66 -4.54
C VAL A 238 16.15 -8.29 -4.67
N LYS A 239 17.07 -7.65 -5.39
CA LYS A 239 18.45 -8.10 -5.49
C LYS A 239 19.12 -8.19 -4.12
N GLY A 240 18.91 -7.21 -3.24
CA GLY A 240 19.43 -7.25 -1.88
C GLY A 240 18.94 -8.47 -1.07
N VAL A 241 17.71 -8.90 -1.29
CA VAL A 241 17.18 -10.12 -0.68
C VAL A 241 17.81 -11.37 -1.30
N ILE A 242 17.96 -11.41 -2.64
CA ILE A 242 18.62 -12.51 -3.35
C ILE A 242 20.07 -12.68 -2.87
N ASP A 243 20.81 -11.58 -2.78
CA ASP A 243 22.23 -11.61 -2.35
C ASP A 243 22.39 -12.11 -0.91
N LYS A 244 21.41 -11.84 -0.04
CA LYS A 244 21.47 -12.24 1.38
C LYS A 244 20.97 -13.65 1.64
N TYR A 245 19.92 -14.08 0.95
CA TYR A 245 19.20 -15.32 1.30
C TYR A 245 19.25 -16.37 0.19
N GLY A 246 19.61 -16.02 -1.02
CA GLY A 246 19.53 -16.87 -2.20
C GLY A 246 18.19 -16.77 -2.93
N ARG A 247 18.24 -16.90 -4.26
CA ARG A 247 17.07 -16.80 -5.15
C ARG A 247 16.03 -17.89 -4.86
N ASP A 248 16.48 -19.10 -4.61
CA ASP A 248 15.68 -20.29 -4.31
C ASP A 248 14.86 -20.17 -3.01
N GLN A 249 15.23 -19.24 -2.12
CA GLN A 249 14.48 -18.99 -0.89
C GLN A 249 13.23 -18.15 -1.14
N ILE A 250 13.16 -17.38 -2.23
CA ILE A 250 12.01 -16.53 -2.55
C ILE A 250 10.87 -17.42 -3.05
N GLY A 251 9.76 -17.45 -2.31
CA GLY A 251 8.53 -18.13 -2.69
C GLY A 251 7.64 -17.26 -3.57
N VAL A 252 7.52 -15.96 -3.22
CA VAL A 252 6.72 -15.00 -3.96
C VAL A 252 7.19 -13.57 -3.73
N ILE A 253 7.11 -12.74 -4.77
CA ILE A 253 7.30 -11.29 -4.71
C ILE A 253 5.91 -10.65 -4.84
N ILE A 254 5.54 -9.81 -3.87
CA ILE A 254 4.27 -9.08 -3.85
C ILE A 254 4.60 -7.58 -3.88
N PRO A 255 4.84 -6.98 -5.06
CA PRO A 255 5.24 -5.60 -5.16
C PRO A 255 4.08 -4.65 -4.97
N HIS A 256 4.38 -3.37 -4.70
CA HIS A 256 3.43 -2.30 -4.95
C HIS A 256 2.89 -2.40 -6.39
N GLN A 257 1.56 -2.39 -6.52
CA GLN A 257 0.84 -2.55 -7.78
C GLN A 257 0.75 -1.19 -8.49
N VAL A 258 1.81 -0.78 -9.15
CA VAL A 258 1.94 0.55 -9.76
C VAL A 258 1.67 0.55 -11.27
N ASN A 259 2.25 -0.40 -11.98
CA ASN A 259 2.21 -0.55 -13.43
C ASN A 259 2.85 -1.88 -13.81
N GLN A 260 2.14 -2.70 -14.59
CA GLN A 260 2.62 -4.03 -14.99
C GLN A 260 3.98 -3.97 -15.70
N ARG A 261 4.20 -2.97 -16.55
CA ARG A 261 5.47 -2.81 -17.28
C ARG A 261 6.66 -2.51 -16.37
N ILE A 262 6.44 -1.83 -15.24
CA ILE A 262 7.50 -1.61 -14.24
C ILE A 262 7.90 -2.92 -13.60
N ILE A 263 6.90 -3.74 -13.24
CA ILE A 263 7.13 -5.06 -12.65
C ILE A 263 7.90 -5.95 -13.63
N GLU A 264 7.44 -6.04 -14.87
CA GLU A 264 8.08 -6.82 -15.94
C GLU A 264 9.53 -6.38 -16.19
N ALA A 265 9.77 -5.08 -16.35
CA ALA A 265 11.12 -4.56 -16.58
C ALA A 265 12.08 -4.81 -15.39
N ALA A 266 11.58 -4.75 -14.16
CA ALA A 266 12.39 -5.06 -12.98
C ALA A 266 12.68 -6.57 -12.88
N MET A 267 11.72 -7.43 -13.19
CA MET A 267 11.91 -8.89 -13.20
C MET A 267 12.87 -9.34 -14.31
N GLU A 268 12.83 -8.69 -15.48
CA GLU A 268 13.81 -8.89 -16.56
C GLU A 268 15.23 -8.55 -16.10
N GLN A 269 15.43 -7.38 -15.42
CA GLN A 269 16.74 -7.04 -14.86
C GLN A 269 17.26 -8.02 -13.81
N LEU A 270 16.35 -8.69 -13.09
CA LEU A 270 16.68 -9.69 -12.08
C LEU A 270 16.89 -11.08 -12.67
N ASP A 271 16.62 -11.28 -13.96
CA ASP A 271 16.55 -12.59 -14.61
C ASP A 271 15.66 -13.56 -13.81
N MET A 272 14.45 -13.10 -13.43
CA MET A 272 13.46 -13.86 -12.66
C MET A 272 12.15 -14.03 -13.43
N PRO A 273 11.51 -15.20 -13.34
CA PRO A 273 10.26 -15.45 -14.05
C PRO A 273 9.10 -14.66 -13.42
N MET A 274 8.17 -14.19 -14.26
CA MET A 274 6.97 -13.48 -13.79
C MET A 274 6.07 -14.33 -12.88
N ASP A 275 6.13 -15.66 -12.97
CA ASP A 275 5.40 -16.57 -12.10
C ASP A 275 5.81 -16.45 -10.61
N SER A 276 6.99 -15.88 -10.32
CA SER A 276 7.41 -15.57 -8.96
C SER A 276 6.74 -14.31 -8.39
N VAL A 277 6.02 -13.54 -9.22
CA VAL A 277 5.30 -12.34 -8.81
C VAL A 277 3.82 -12.63 -8.62
N PHE A 278 3.22 -12.07 -7.58
CA PHE A 278 1.77 -11.94 -7.46
C PHE A 278 1.33 -10.54 -7.86
N SER A 279 0.47 -10.44 -8.86
CA SER A 279 -0.09 -9.18 -9.34
C SER A 279 -1.61 -9.26 -9.44
N ASN A 280 -2.28 -8.17 -9.08
CA ASN A 280 -3.72 -7.97 -9.20
C ASN A 280 -4.07 -6.58 -9.75
N ILE A 281 -3.06 -5.94 -10.36
CA ILE A 281 -3.16 -4.58 -10.89
C ILE A 281 -4.24 -4.45 -11.98
N ASP A 282 -4.47 -5.51 -12.72
CA ASP A 282 -5.48 -5.59 -13.78
C ASP A 282 -6.90 -5.28 -13.27
N ARG A 283 -7.19 -5.62 -12.00
CA ARG A 283 -8.50 -5.53 -11.36
C ARG A 283 -8.68 -4.32 -10.44
N TYR A 284 -7.60 -3.75 -9.94
CA TYR A 284 -7.68 -2.68 -8.93
C TYR A 284 -6.92 -1.41 -9.31
N GLY A 285 -6.05 -1.48 -10.33
CA GLY A 285 -5.14 -0.39 -10.64
C GLY A 285 -4.16 -0.14 -9.48
N ASN A 286 -3.67 1.08 -9.42
CA ASN A 286 -2.79 1.53 -8.34
C ASN A 286 -3.62 2.07 -7.17
N THR A 287 -3.70 1.32 -6.08
CA THR A 287 -4.35 1.71 -4.82
C THR A 287 -3.36 2.26 -3.78
N SER A 288 -2.21 2.79 -4.21
CA SER A 288 -1.18 3.41 -3.35
C SER A 288 -0.80 2.53 -2.15
N ALA A 289 -0.91 3.04 -0.91
CA ALA A 289 -0.57 2.31 0.31
C ALA A 289 -1.38 1.03 0.53
N ALA A 290 -2.57 0.93 -0.04
CA ALA A 290 -3.43 -0.25 0.07
C ALA A 290 -2.99 -1.41 -0.84
N SER A 291 -2.18 -1.16 -1.88
CA SER A 291 -1.89 -2.14 -2.92
C SER A 291 -1.17 -3.39 -2.41
N VAL A 292 -0.14 -3.23 -1.59
CA VAL A 292 0.64 -4.33 -1.03
C VAL A 292 -0.22 -5.22 -0.11
N PRO A 293 -0.94 -4.68 0.89
CA PRO A 293 -1.72 -5.53 1.79
C PRO A 293 -2.95 -6.16 1.11
N ILE A 294 -3.55 -5.53 0.09
CA ILE A 294 -4.60 -6.15 -0.73
C ILE A 294 -4.02 -7.35 -1.49
N ALA A 295 -2.87 -7.16 -2.16
CA ALA A 295 -2.22 -8.23 -2.91
C ALA A 295 -1.71 -9.36 -1.99
N LEU A 296 -1.21 -9.04 -0.79
CA LEU A 296 -0.80 -10.02 0.21
C LEU A 296 -1.98 -10.90 0.64
N ARG A 297 -3.14 -10.32 0.96
CA ARG A 297 -4.33 -11.07 1.31
C ARG A 297 -4.79 -11.96 0.17
N GLU A 298 -4.82 -11.47 -1.06
CA GLU A 298 -5.21 -12.29 -2.21
C GLU A 298 -4.19 -13.39 -2.54
N ALA A 299 -2.89 -13.13 -2.39
CA ALA A 299 -1.86 -14.16 -2.54
C ALA A 299 -2.01 -15.27 -1.49
N TYR A 300 -2.38 -14.91 -0.26
CA TYR A 300 -2.72 -15.86 0.79
C TYR A 300 -3.93 -16.72 0.42
N ASP A 301 -5.05 -16.08 0.05
CA ASP A 301 -6.29 -16.76 -0.34
C ASP A 301 -6.09 -17.67 -1.56
N ALA A 302 -5.18 -17.31 -2.48
CA ALA A 302 -4.81 -18.09 -3.65
C ALA A 302 -3.77 -19.20 -3.37
N GLY A 303 -3.33 -19.41 -2.11
CA GLY A 303 -2.35 -20.42 -1.75
C GLY A 303 -0.94 -20.17 -2.31
N ARG A 304 -0.60 -18.92 -2.67
CA ARG A 304 0.70 -18.54 -3.24
C ARG A 304 1.82 -18.42 -2.19
N LEU A 305 1.47 -18.39 -0.90
CA LEU A 305 2.43 -18.28 0.19
C LEU A 305 2.92 -19.67 0.61
N GLN A 306 4.16 -19.99 0.31
CA GLN A 306 4.75 -21.32 0.54
C GLN A 306 5.44 -21.39 1.88
N LYS A 307 5.13 -22.41 2.70
CA LYS A 307 5.71 -22.61 4.02
C LYS A 307 7.26 -22.64 3.98
N GLY A 308 7.90 -21.88 4.83
CA GLY A 308 9.35 -21.76 4.94
C GLY A 308 10.01 -20.86 3.91
N LYS A 309 9.28 -20.41 2.86
CA LYS A 309 9.80 -19.52 1.83
C LYS A 309 9.64 -18.05 2.21
N LEU A 310 10.40 -17.21 1.53
CA LEU A 310 10.36 -15.76 1.69
C LEU A 310 9.24 -15.13 0.86
N VAL A 311 8.54 -14.20 1.48
CA VAL A 311 7.61 -13.26 0.83
C VAL A 311 8.30 -11.90 0.81
N VAL A 312 8.58 -11.37 -0.38
CA VAL A 312 9.29 -10.10 -0.57
C VAL A 312 8.28 -9.06 -1.06
N MET A 313 8.12 -7.96 -0.33
CA MET A 313 7.14 -6.92 -0.64
C MET A 313 7.83 -5.57 -0.87
N PRO A 314 8.40 -5.33 -2.06
CA PRO A 314 8.99 -4.04 -2.41
C PRO A 314 7.90 -3.01 -2.70
N ALA A 315 8.10 -1.78 -2.21
CA ALA A 315 7.22 -0.65 -2.49
C ALA A 315 8.02 0.63 -2.66
N PHE A 316 7.51 1.54 -3.48
CA PHE A 316 8.07 2.85 -3.75
C PHE A 316 6.94 3.83 -4.07
N GLY A 317 7.14 5.11 -3.82
CA GLY A 317 6.11 6.12 -4.00
C GLY A 317 6.64 7.54 -4.00
N ALA A 318 5.71 8.48 -3.91
CA ALA A 318 6.03 9.90 -3.83
C ALA A 318 6.98 10.19 -2.66
N GLY A 319 7.82 11.19 -2.88
CA GLY A 319 8.80 11.62 -1.91
C GLY A 319 10.18 11.91 -2.52
N MET A 320 10.87 11.10 -3.30
CA MET A 320 10.62 9.66 -3.55
C MET A 320 10.97 8.85 -2.32
N ALA A 321 10.07 7.98 -1.91
CA ALA A 321 10.27 7.11 -0.77
C ALA A 321 10.09 5.64 -1.18
N TRP A 322 10.89 4.74 -0.61
CA TRP A 322 10.84 3.31 -0.94
C TRP A 322 11.28 2.43 0.21
N GLY A 323 10.98 1.15 0.08
CA GLY A 323 11.40 0.13 1.02
C GLY A 323 10.87 -1.24 0.66
N HIS A 324 11.14 -2.20 1.51
CA HIS A 324 10.54 -3.51 1.39
C HIS A 324 10.24 -4.11 2.76
N LEU A 325 9.30 -5.04 2.79
CA LEU A 325 9.10 -5.97 3.89
C LEU A 325 9.55 -7.35 3.46
N LEU A 326 10.09 -8.10 4.41
CA LEU A 326 10.50 -9.48 4.23
C LEU A 326 9.85 -10.35 5.31
N LEU A 327 9.06 -11.32 4.87
CA LEU A 327 8.46 -12.32 5.75
C LEU A 327 9.02 -13.70 5.42
N ARG A 328 9.09 -14.57 6.42
CA ARG A 328 9.18 -16.02 6.25
C ARG A 328 7.81 -16.62 6.53
N TRP A 329 7.25 -17.26 5.53
CA TRP A 329 5.90 -17.82 5.63
C TRP A 329 5.85 -19.15 6.34
#